data_866b6db7a155572a03e2d5fbaf829d7f
#
_entry.id   866b6db7a155572a03e2d5fbaf829d7f
#
_cell.length_a   1.000
_cell.length_b   1.000
_cell.length_c   1.000
_cell.angle_alpha   90.00
_cell.angle_beta   90.00
_cell.angle_gamma   90.00
#
_symmetry.space_group_name_H-M   'P 1'
#
loop_
_entity.id
_entity.type
_entity.pdbx_description
1 polymer ?
#
loop_
_entity_poly.entity_id
_entity_poly.type
_entity_poly.pdbx_seq_one_letter_code
_entity_poly.pdbx_strand_id
1 'polypeptide(L)'
;MAVAAGLKGALLMTYGSPRTLDRADVGEYLARIRGGREADEELLDEFTRRYQVIGGSPLIEITRAQAAALEAALGWPATVGMRFSAPTIADGIRELAGRGVGEIAAIILSPQFSPLLMGGYARAIEAARAEVGPDAPQIEIAGAWHEEPDFTGALAQRLGQALDELPAGEHETATILMTAHSLPRRVAEQEPGYLAQLRDTADAIARAAGLSADRWQFCWQSAGHEPGEWMKPDFADLMPAIAASGGKSVIVVPVQFLADHLEILYDVDVGAREQAEHAGVAFHRIASLNVDPGLTAALANVARSTLAG
;
A
#
# COMPACT_ATOMS: atom_id res chain seq x y z
N MET A 1 16.06 9.73 -37.62
CA MET A 1 15.72 8.28 -37.61
C MET A 1 14.71 8.06 -36.51
N ALA A 2 13.52 7.56 -36.85
CA ALA A 2 12.55 7.19 -35.80
C ALA A 2 13.16 6.02 -35.01
N VAL A 3 13.37 6.20 -33.72
CA VAL A 3 13.71 5.11 -32.81
C VAL A 3 12.53 4.13 -32.90
N ALA A 4 12.79 2.90 -33.28
CA ALA A 4 11.75 1.86 -33.26
C ALA A 4 11.17 1.86 -31.86
N ALA A 5 9.84 1.94 -31.75
CA ALA A 5 9.18 1.89 -30.45
C ALA A 5 9.66 0.61 -29.75
N GLY A 6 10.35 0.78 -28.63
CA GLY A 6 10.91 -0.34 -27.87
C GLY A 6 9.77 -1.22 -27.32
N LEU A 7 10.09 -2.46 -26.96
CA LEU A 7 9.15 -3.31 -26.24
C LEU A 7 8.76 -2.60 -24.94
N LYS A 8 7.45 -2.51 -24.68
CA LYS A 8 6.93 -1.94 -23.42
C LYS A 8 7.03 -2.94 -22.28
N GLY A 9 7.26 -2.45 -21.06
CA GLY A 9 7.29 -3.27 -19.86
C GLY A 9 6.71 -2.53 -18.65
N ALA A 10 6.51 -3.24 -17.56
CA ALA A 10 6.01 -2.70 -16.31
C ALA A 10 6.93 -3.05 -15.14
N LEU A 11 7.18 -2.08 -14.26
CA LEU A 11 7.93 -2.25 -13.01
C LEU A 11 7.01 -1.91 -11.83
N LEU A 12 6.63 -2.91 -11.05
CA LEU A 12 5.88 -2.72 -9.81
C LEU A 12 6.83 -2.44 -8.65
N MET A 13 6.58 -1.36 -7.92
CA MET A 13 7.48 -0.90 -6.86
C MET A 13 6.79 -0.82 -5.52
N THR A 14 7.43 -1.39 -4.49
CA THR A 14 7.01 -1.29 -3.08
C THR A 14 8.18 -0.99 -2.15
N TYR A 15 7.90 -0.93 -0.86
CA TYR A 15 8.93 -0.77 0.18
C TYR A 15 9.85 -1.98 0.27
N GLY A 16 9.29 -3.19 0.17
CA GLY A 16 9.98 -4.43 0.47
C GLY A 16 9.80 -4.89 1.91
N SER A 17 10.65 -5.80 2.36
CA SER A 17 10.65 -6.36 3.71
C SER A 17 12.03 -6.85 4.11
N PRO A 18 12.31 -7.14 5.40
CA PRO A 18 13.51 -7.86 5.82
C PRO A 18 13.63 -9.19 5.10
N ARG A 19 14.85 -9.66 4.87
CA ARG A 19 15.14 -10.92 4.19
C ARG A 19 14.76 -12.13 5.04
N THR A 20 15.05 -12.06 6.34
CA THR A 20 14.70 -13.08 7.34
C THR A 20 14.12 -12.40 8.58
N LEU A 21 13.69 -13.20 9.56
CA LEU A 21 13.23 -12.72 10.86
C LEU A 21 14.37 -12.52 11.88
N ASP A 22 15.62 -12.70 11.44
CA ASP A 22 16.77 -12.45 12.27
C ASP A 22 16.92 -10.96 12.57
N ARG A 23 17.26 -10.64 13.80
CA ARG A 23 17.43 -9.27 14.29
C ARG A 23 18.39 -8.44 13.42
N ALA A 24 19.44 -9.05 12.90
CA ALA A 24 20.40 -8.39 12.02
C ALA A 24 19.76 -7.97 10.69
N ASP A 25 18.99 -8.85 10.03
CA ASP A 25 18.31 -8.54 8.76
C ASP A 25 17.20 -7.49 8.95
N VAL A 26 16.48 -7.55 10.08
CA VAL A 26 15.48 -6.52 10.43
C VAL A 26 16.17 -5.18 10.68
N GLY A 27 17.30 -5.15 11.38
CA GLY A 27 18.08 -3.94 11.64
C GLY A 27 18.62 -3.31 10.36
N GLU A 28 19.16 -4.13 9.44
CA GLU A 28 19.63 -3.64 8.14
C GLU A 28 18.48 -3.02 7.31
N TYR A 29 17.33 -3.67 7.29
CA TYR A 29 16.13 -3.14 6.60
C TYR A 29 15.66 -1.82 7.22
N LEU A 30 15.58 -1.73 8.56
CA LEU A 30 15.22 -0.50 9.26
C LEU A 30 16.21 0.63 8.99
N ALA A 31 17.51 0.34 8.99
CA ALA A 31 18.54 1.34 8.69
C ALA A 31 18.35 1.93 7.28
N ARG A 32 18.00 1.09 6.28
CA ARG A 32 17.70 1.56 4.91
C ARG A 32 16.49 2.47 4.86
N ILE A 33 15.40 2.13 5.55
CA ILE A 33 14.19 2.97 5.66
C ILE A 33 14.54 4.32 6.29
N ARG A 34 15.40 4.32 7.31
CA ARG A 34 15.80 5.50 8.07
C ARG A 34 16.95 6.31 7.42
N GLY A 35 17.26 6.04 6.14
CA GLY A 35 18.30 6.74 5.39
C GLY A 35 19.71 6.46 5.89
N GLY A 36 20.00 5.25 6.34
CA GLY A 36 21.29 4.79 6.85
C GLY A 36 21.47 4.95 8.37
N ARG A 37 20.47 5.48 9.07
CA ARG A 37 20.53 5.61 10.54
C ARG A 37 20.09 4.31 11.19
N GLU A 38 20.94 3.73 12.03
CA GLU A 38 20.59 2.54 12.82
C GLU A 38 19.42 2.82 13.76
N ALA A 39 18.61 1.79 14.00
CA ALA A 39 17.61 1.80 15.04
C ALA A 39 18.29 1.59 16.41
N ASP A 40 17.77 2.21 17.46
CA ASP A 40 18.14 1.84 18.81
C ASP A 40 17.63 0.44 19.16
N GLU A 41 18.11 -0.10 20.26
CA GLU A 41 17.82 -1.48 20.69
C GLU A 41 16.30 -1.70 20.89
N GLU A 42 15.61 -0.74 21.49
CA GLU A 42 14.18 -0.83 21.78
C GLU A 42 13.35 -0.90 20.49
N LEU A 43 13.62 0.00 19.55
CA LEU A 43 12.95 0.03 18.25
C LEU A 43 13.24 -1.25 17.44
N LEU A 44 14.49 -1.70 17.46
CA LEU A 44 14.90 -2.92 16.75
C LEU A 44 14.23 -4.16 17.34
N ASP A 45 14.16 -4.29 18.67
CA ASP A 45 13.50 -5.41 19.35
C ASP A 45 12.00 -5.40 19.05
N GLU A 46 11.35 -4.25 19.08
CA GLU A 46 9.93 -4.11 18.79
C GLU A 46 9.61 -4.51 17.34
N PHE A 47 10.38 -4.02 16.34
CA PHE A 47 10.15 -4.41 14.95
C PHE A 47 10.45 -5.90 14.70
N THR A 48 11.50 -6.43 15.31
CA THR A 48 11.82 -7.86 15.23
C THR A 48 10.66 -8.70 15.77
N ARG A 49 10.13 -8.32 16.93
CA ARG A 49 8.96 -8.97 17.53
C ARG A 49 7.73 -8.90 16.62
N ARG A 50 7.42 -7.74 16.04
CA ARG A 50 6.28 -7.58 15.12
C ARG A 50 6.38 -8.50 13.93
N TYR A 51 7.55 -8.56 13.28
CA TYR A 51 7.78 -9.49 12.17
C TYR A 51 7.67 -10.95 12.58
N GLN A 52 8.14 -11.31 13.77
CA GLN A 52 8.02 -12.68 14.31
C GLN A 52 6.56 -13.04 14.58
N VAL A 53 5.75 -12.14 15.14
CA VAL A 53 4.33 -12.37 15.43
C VAL A 53 3.54 -12.70 14.16
N ILE A 54 3.82 -12.03 13.05
CA ILE A 54 3.14 -12.29 11.77
C ILE A 54 3.79 -13.41 10.94
N GLY A 55 4.89 -14.00 11.41
CA GLY A 55 5.62 -15.04 10.68
C GLY A 55 6.40 -14.55 9.46
N GLY A 56 6.66 -13.24 9.37
CA GLY A 56 7.28 -12.58 8.22
C GLY A 56 6.27 -11.87 7.30
N SER A 57 6.75 -10.91 6.53
CA SER A 57 5.90 -10.17 5.59
C SER A 57 5.83 -10.88 4.24
N PRO A 58 4.64 -11.20 3.72
CA PRO A 58 4.47 -11.81 2.40
C PRO A 58 4.56 -10.79 1.24
N LEU A 59 4.88 -9.51 1.51
CA LEU A 59 4.79 -8.42 0.56
C LEU A 59 5.55 -8.68 -0.74
N ILE A 60 6.78 -9.19 -0.67
CA ILE A 60 7.62 -9.40 -1.86
C ILE A 60 7.04 -10.51 -2.74
N GLU A 61 6.58 -11.62 -2.15
CA GLU A 61 5.93 -12.72 -2.86
C GLU A 61 4.62 -12.26 -3.51
N ILE A 62 3.79 -11.51 -2.79
CA ILE A 62 2.55 -10.93 -3.31
C ILE A 62 2.86 -9.99 -4.47
N THR A 63 3.86 -9.11 -4.33
CA THR A 63 4.24 -8.17 -5.40
C THR A 63 4.72 -8.91 -6.65
N ARG A 64 5.48 -9.99 -6.50
CA ARG A 64 5.89 -10.86 -7.62
C ARG A 64 4.69 -11.50 -8.31
N ALA A 65 3.73 -12.00 -7.54
CA ALA A 65 2.51 -12.56 -8.08
C ALA A 65 1.65 -11.51 -8.80
N GLN A 66 1.58 -10.27 -8.28
CA GLN A 66 0.96 -9.14 -8.95
C GLN A 66 1.66 -8.80 -10.28
N ALA A 67 2.99 -8.80 -10.33
CA ALA A 67 3.73 -8.57 -11.56
C ALA A 67 3.49 -9.69 -12.59
N ALA A 68 3.44 -10.95 -12.17
CA ALA A 68 3.12 -12.06 -13.06
C ALA A 68 1.70 -11.98 -13.62
N ALA A 69 0.71 -11.61 -12.80
CA ALA A 69 -0.66 -11.38 -13.23
C ALA A 69 -0.76 -10.20 -14.21
N LEU A 70 -0.02 -9.11 -13.94
CA LEU A 70 0.05 -7.95 -14.81
C LEU A 70 0.71 -8.27 -16.16
N GLU A 71 1.81 -9.04 -16.16
CA GLU A 71 2.45 -9.54 -17.38
C GLU A 71 1.47 -10.31 -18.25
N ALA A 72 0.70 -11.22 -17.65
CA ALA A 72 -0.33 -11.99 -18.36
C ALA A 72 -1.44 -11.10 -18.92
N ALA A 73 -1.89 -10.08 -18.19
CA ALA A 73 -2.95 -9.17 -18.61
C ALA A 73 -2.53 -8.18 -19.69
N LEU A 74 -1.27 -7.72 -19.67
CA LEU A 74 -0.74 -6.77 -20.63
C LEU A 74 -0.14 -7.42 -21.88
N GLY A 75 0.43 -8.61 -21.76
CA GLY A 75 1.34 -9.18 -22.74
C GLY A 75 2.68 -8.44 -22.82
N TRP A 76 3.01 -7.61 -21.83
CA TRP A 76 4.29 -6.91 -21.68
C TRP A 76 5.11 -7.58 -20.59
N PRO A 77 6.45 -7.64 -20.71
CA PRO A 77 7.29 -8.03 -19.58
C PRO A 77 6.98 -7.20 -18.34
N ALA A 78 6.79 -7.85 -17.20
CA ALA A 78 6.61 -7.18 -15.94
C ALA A 78 7.50 -7.80 -14.85
N THR A 79 8.01 -6.96 -13.95
CA THR A 79 8.82 -7.38 -12.81
C THR A 79 8.63 -6.45 -11.62
N VAL A 80 9.39 -6.67 -10.57
CA VAL A 80 9.28 -5.94 -9.29
C VAL A 80 10.58 -5.24 -8.92
N GLY A 81 10.46 -4.16 -8.14
CA GLY A 81 11.60 -3.47 -7.54
C GLY A 81 11.27 -2.93 -6.16
N MET A 82 12.02 -3.35 -5.17
CA MET A 82 11.83 -2.90 -3.78
C MET A 82 12.73 -1.70 -3.49
N ARG A 83 12.20 -0.75 -2.74
CA ARG A 83 12.96 0.45 -2.38
C ARG A 83 14.02 0.17 -1.32
N PHE A 84 13.77 -0.73 -0.38
CA PHE A 84 14.61 -0.94 0.80
C PHE A 84 15.10 -2.38 1.00
N SER A 85 14.79 -3.28 0.06
CA SER A 85 15.27 -4.67 0.07
C SER A 85 15.51 -5.18 -1.34
N ALA A 86 15.99 -6.41 -1.48
CA ALA A 86 16.07 -7.11 -2.75
C ALA A 86 14.72 -7.77 -3.12
N PRO A 87 14.41 -7.95 -4.42
CA PRO A 87 15.14 -7.36 -5.55
C PRO A 87 14.97 -5.83 -5.56
N THR A 88 16.05 -5.13 -5.81
CA THR A 88 16.04 -3.66 -5.83
C THR A 88 15.35 -3.12 -7.09
N ILE A 89 14.99 -1.83 -7.10
CA ILE A 89 14.51 -1.15 -8.30
C ILE A 89 15.53 -1.27 -9.44
N ALA A 90 16.83 -1.19 -9.14
CA ALA A 90 17.89 -1.38 -10.12
C ALA A 90 17.91 -2.79 -10.70
N ASP A 91 17.67 -3.83 -9.88
CA ASP A 91 17.58 -5.21 -10.35
C ASP A 91 16.40 -5.39 -11.32
N GLY A 92 15.23 -4.82 -10.98
CA GLY A 92 14.06 -4.86 -11.85
C GLY A 92 14.28 -4.14 -13.19
N ILE A 93 14.92 -2.97 -13.19
CA ILE A 93 15.25 -2.24 -14.42
C ILE A 93 16.24 -3.05 -15.28
N ARG A 94 17.29 -3.65 -14.69
CA ARG A 94 18.24 -4.51 -15.42
C ARG A 94 17.56 -5.75 -15.99
N GLU A 95 16.66 -6.36 -15.26
CA GLU A 95 15.88 -7.51 -15.73
C GLU A 95 15.05 -7.15 -16.96
N LEU A 96 14.28 -6.05 -16.93
CA LEU A 96 13.47 -5.60 -18.05
C LEU A 96 14.34 -5.21 -19.26
N ALA A 97 15.45 -4.49 -19.04
CA ALA A 97 16.40 -4.17 -20.09
C ALA A 97 16.98 -5.44 -20.76
N GLY A 98 17.34 -6.45 -19.95
CA GLY A 98 17.81 -7.75 -20.44
C GLY A 98 16.75 -8.53 -21.22
N ARG A 99 15.46 -8.25 -21.01
CA ARG A 99 14.31 -8.78 -21.79
C ARG A 99 14.00 -7.95 -23.04
N GLY A 100 14.81 -6.93 -23.35
CA GLY A 100 14.66 -6.08 -24.54
C GLY A 100 13.61 -4.97 -24.40
N VAL A 101 13.19 -4.67 -23.17
CA VAL A 101 12.24 -3.58 -22.89
C VAL A 101 12.95 -2.24 -23.12
N GLY A 102 12.35 -1.37 -23.93
CA GLY A 102 12.84 -0.01 -24.21
C GLY A 102 12.05 1.08 -23.47
N GLU A 103 10.82 0.79 -23.06
CA GLU A 103 9.94 1.72 -22.34
C GLU A 103 9.32 1.03 -21.13
N ILE A 104 9.44 1.61 -19.93
CA ILE A 104 8.95 1.04 -18.68
C ILE A 104 7.88 1.97 -18.06
N ALA A 105 6.68 1.42 -17.81
CA ALA A 105 5.74 2.01 -16.86
C ALA A 105 6.13 1.59 -15.44
N ALA A 106 6.65 2.52 -14.66
CA ALA A 106 7.03 2.31 -13.27
C ALA A 106 5.87 2.69 -12.35
N ILE A 107 5.25 1.71 -11.69
CA ILE A 107 4.06 1.89 -10.87
C ILE A 107 4.42 1.69 -9.41
N ILE A 108 4.27 2.73 -8.60
CA ILE A 108 4.32 2.60 -7.15
C ILE A 108 3.01 1.98 -6.70
N LEU A 109 3.09 0.88 -5.94
CA LEU A 109 1.91 0.19 -5.40
C LEU A 109 1.33 0.95 -4.18
N SER A 110 1.10 2.23 -4.40
CA SER A 110 0.36 3.17 -3.58
C SER A 110 -0.49 4.01 -4.53
N PRO A 111 -1.84 3.89 -4.50
CA PRO A 111 -2.71 4.57 -5.47
C PRO A 111 -2.67 6.09 -5.36
N GLN A 112 -2.46 6.60 -4.14
CA GLN A 112 -2.29 8.02 -3.88
C GLN A 112 -0.83 8.42 -4.08
N PHE A 113 -0.61 9.57 -4.70
CA PHE A 113 0.73 10.04 -5.07
C PHE A 113 1.03 11.42 -4.47
N SER A 114 2.23 11.53 -3.92
CA SER A 114 2.82 12.80 -3.50
C SER A 114 4.30 12.84 -3.90
N PRO A 115 4.78 13.90 -4.58
CA PRO A 115 6.20 14.05 -4.88
C PRO A 115 7.09 14.04 -3.64
N LEU A 116 6.63 14.57 -2.52
CA LEU A 116 7.36 14.57 -1.25
C LEU A 116 7.52 13.15 -0.69
N LEU A 117 6.42 12.40 -0.58
CA LEU A 117 6.41 11.06 0.00
C LEU A 117 7.04 10.02 -0.94
N MET A 118 6.77 10.14 -2.24
CA MET A 118 7.19 9.17 -3.26
C MET A 118 8.52 9.52 -3.94
N GLY A 119 9.09 10.70 -3.69
CA GLY A 119 10.34 11.16 -4.33
C GLY A 119 11.54 10.23 -4.16
N GLY A 120 11.53 9.36 -3.13
CA GLY A 120 12.56 8.33 -2.96
C GLY A 120 12.56 7.26 -4.05
N TYR A 121 11.40 6.94 -4.64
CA TYR A 121 11.31 6.02 -5.77
C TYR A 121 11.89 6.66 -7.04
N ALA A 122 11.57 7.92 -7.32
CA ALA A 122 12.15 8.64 -8.45
C ALA A 122 13.68 8.72 -8.36
N ARG A 123 14.22 9.03 -7.18
CA ARG A 123 15.69 9.03 -6.97
C ARG A 123 16.31 7.65 -7.17
N ALA A 124 15.65 6.58 -6.74
CA ALA A 124 16.13 5.21 -6.95
C ALA A 124 16.14 4.82 -8.44
N ILE A 125 15.12 5.23 -9.20
CA ILE A 125 15.07 5.04 -10.65
C ILE A 125 16.21 5.78 -11.34
N GLU A 126 16.43 7.06 -11.01
CA GLU A 126 17.50 7.85 -11.62
C GLU A 126 18.89 7.27 -11.31
N ALA A 127 19.13 6.81 -10.08
CA ALA A 127 20.36 6.13 -9.71
C ALA A 127 20.55 4.83 -10.52
N ALA A 128 19.50 4.03 -10.64
CA ALA A 128 19.54 2.78 -11.42
C ALA A 128 19.79 3.04 -12.93
N ARG A 129 19.17 4.08 -13.50
CA ARG A 129 19.43 4.48 -14.90
C ARG A 129 20.90 4.85 -15.12
N ALA A 130 21.48 5.59 -14.17
CA ALA A 130 22.91 5.95 -14.23
C ALA A 130 23.83 4.72 -14.17
N GLU A 131 23.47 3.69 -13.41
CA GLU A 131 24.21 2.43 -13.34
C GLU A 131 24.09 1.58 -14.63
N VAL A 132 22.91 1.54 -15.24
CA VAL A 132 22.68 0.82 -16.51
C VAL A 132 23.36 1.55 -17.69
N GLY A 133 23.43 2.87 -17.63
CA GLY A 133 24.11 3.69 -18.61
C GLY A 133 23.25 4.04 -19.84
N PRO A 134 23.87 4.30 -21.02
CA PRO A 134 23.18 4.85 -22.19
C PRO A 134 22.12 3.92 -22.80
N ASP A 135 22.17 2.63 -22.50
CA ASP A 135 21.19 1.63 -22.96
C ASP A 135 20.02 1.45 -21.98
N ALA A 136 19.94 2.28 -20.94
CA ALA A 136 18.83 2.22 -19.98
C ALA A 136 17.49 2.52 -20.68
N PRO A 137 16.45 1.73 -20.41
CA PRO A 137 15.10 2.00 -20.91
C PRO A 137 14.62 3.40 -20.54
N GLN A 138 13.68 3.94 -21.33
CA GLN A 138 12.89 5.10 -20.91
C GLN A 138 11.94 4.67 -19.80
N ILE A 139 11.85 5.44 -18.74
CA ILE A 139 11.04 5.06 -17.57
C ILE A 139 10.11 6.22 -17.23
N GLU A 140 8.81 5.95 -17.30
CA GLU A 140 7.77 6.88 -16.88
C GLU A 140 7.15 6.39 -15.57
N ILE A 141 7.08 7.27 -14.57
CA ILE A 141 6.47 6.95 -13.26
C ILE A 141 4.99 7.30 -13.34
N ALA A 142 4.14 6.32 -13.04
CA ALA A 142 2.72 6.56 -12.90
C ALA A 142 2.45 7.58 -11.79
N GLY A 143 1.60 8.56 -12.07
CA GLY A 143 1.09 9.51 -11.09
C GLY A 143 0.08 8.87 -10.14
N ALA A 144 -0.81 9.70 -9.56
CA ALA A 144 -1.93 9.21 -8.76
C ALA A 144 -2.91 8.41 -9.63
N TRP A 145 -3.32 7.24 -9.13
CA TRP A 145 -4.30 6.36 -9.77
C TRP A 145 -5.39 5.90 -8.77
N HIS A 146 -5.55 6.68 -7.72
CA HIS A 146 -6.46 6.42 -6.60
C HIS A 146 -7.95 6.40 -6.96
N GLU A 147 -8.33 6.96 -8.10
CA GLU A 147 -9.70 6.95 -8.63
C GLU A 147 -9.91 5.89 -9.73
N GLU A 148 -8.90 5.02 -9.99
CA GLU A 148 -9.05 3.96 -10.99
C GLU A 148 -10.28 3.08 -10.65
N PRO A 149 -11.27 2.97 -11.56
CA PRO A 149 -12.54 2.35 -11.23
C PRO A 149 -12.45 0.87 -10.85
N ASP A 150 -11.56 0.11 -11.50
CA ASP A 150 -11.36 -1.30 -11.19
C ASP A 150 -10.74 -1.49 -9.80
N PHE A 151 -9.87 -0.56 -9.36
CA PHE A 151 -9.29 -0.55 -8.01
C PHE A 151 -10.36 -0.26 -6.95
N THR A 152 -11.08 0.84 -7.08
CA THR A 152 -12.11 1.23 -6.10
C THR A 152 -13.27 0.25 -6.08
N GLY A 153 -13.63 -0.31 -7.23
CA GLY A 153 -14.63 -1.36 -7.37
C GLY A 153 -14.23 -2.67 -6.67
N ALA A 154 -12.95 -3.08 -6.79
CA ALA A 154 -12.45 -4.26 -6.10
C ALA A 154 -12.50 -4.10 -4.57
N LEU A 155 -12.15 -2.92 -4.03
CA LEU A 155 -12.28 -2.65 -2.59
C LEU A 155 -13.74 -2.63 -2.14
N ALA A 156 -14.65 -2.05 -2.91
CA ALA A 156 -16.08 -2.06 -2.63
C ALA A 156 -16.64 -3.50 -2.62
N GLN A 157 -16.19 -4.36 -3.55
CA GLN A 157 -16.55 -5.77 -3.57
C GLN A 157 -16.05 -6.50 -2.31
N ARG A 158 -14.81 -6.27 -1.87
CA ARG A 158 -14.28 -6.83 -0.62
C ARG A 158 -15.08 -6.37 0.59
N LEU A 159 -15.50 -5.11 0.61
CA LEU A 159 -16.37 -4.60 1.67
C LEU A 159 -17.74 -5.29 1.68
N GLY A 160 -18.36 -5.48 0.49
CA GLY A 160 -19.60 -6.24 0.37
C GLY A 160 -19.46 -7.66 0.93
N GLN A 161 -18.40 -8.37 0.55
CA GLN A 161 -18.10 -9.71 1.08
C GLN A 161 -17.97 -9.71 2.61
N ALA A 162 -17.24 -8.75 3.18
CA ALA A 162 -17.07 -8.65 4.63
C ALA A 162 -18.39 -8.31 5.36
N LEU A 163 -19.25 -7.51 4.74
CA LEU A 163 -20.59 -7.22 5.27
C LEU A 163 -21.48 -8.46 5.25
N ASP A 164 -21.43 -9.26 4.19
CA ASP A 164 -22.21 -10.50 4.04
C ASP A 164 -21.79 -11.59 5.04
N GLU A 165 -20.56 -11.55 5.53
CA GLU A 165 -20.04 -12.48 6.55
C GLU A 165 -20.43 -12.09 7.99
N LEU A 166 -21.00 -10.89 8.21
CA LEU A 166 -21.42 -10.45 9.53
C LEU A 166 -22.64 -11.25 10.04
N PRO A 167 -22.80 -11.38 11.36
CA PRO A 167 -24.01 -11.93 11.97
C PRO A 167 -25.27 -11.19 11.50
N ALA A 168 -26.39 -11.92 11.45
CA ALA A 168 -27.68 -11.35 11.07
C ALA A 168 -28.03 -10.13 11.96
N GLY A 169 -28.35 -9.00 11.32
CA GLY A 169 -28.69 -7.74 11.98
C GLY A 169 -27.49 -6.82 12.23
N GLU A 170 -26.24 -7.24 11.96
CA GLU A 170 -25.07 -6.38 12.05
C GLU A 170 -24.67 -5.74 10.71
N HIS A 171 -25.09 -6.33 9.61
CA HIS A 171 -24.82 -5.83 8.26
C HIS A 171 -25.16 -4.33 8.09
N GLU A 172 -26.29 -3.87 8.60
CA GLU A 172 -26.74 -2.49 8.48
C GLU A 172 -26.23 -1.57 9.60
N THR A 173 -25.65 -2.11 10.67
CA THR A 173 -25.25 -1.35 11.86
C THR A 173 -23.76 -1.31 12.10
N ALA A 174 -22.98 -2.16 11.42
CA ALA A 174 -21.53 -2.13 11.51
C ALA A 174 -20.96 -0.78 11.06
N THR A 175 -20.03 -0.23 11.83
CA THR A 175 -19.30 0.99 11.45
C THR A 175 -18.15 0.64 10.51
N ILE A 176 -18.08 1.29 9.36
CA ILE A 176 -16.99 1.10 8.39
C ILE A 176 -15.89 2.12 8.69
N LEU A 177 -14.67 1.64 8.88
CA LEU A 177 -13.48 2.49 9.08
C LEU A 177 -12.60 2.43 7.83
N MET A 178 -12.66 3.49 7.01
CA MET A 178 -11.77 3.69 5.86
C MET A 178 -10.42 4.17 6.38
N THR A 179 -9.33 3.41 6.12
CA THR A 179 -8.06 3.68 6.81
C THR A 179 -6.88 3.92 5.88
N ALA A 180 -5.97 4.79 6.33
CA ALA A 180 -4.66 5.00 5.73
C ALA A 180 -3.57 5.16 6.80
N HIS A 181 -2.30 5.00 6.39
CA HIS A 181 -1.16 5.24 7.26
C HIS A 181 -1.15 6.69 7.74
N SER A 182 -1.01 6.87 9.05
CA SER A 182 -0.92 8.20 9.65
C SER A 182 0.35 8.91 9.17
N LEU A 183 0.29 10.23 9.11
CA LEU A 183 1.41 11.10 8.80
C LEU A 183 1.69 12.03 9.97
N PRO A 184 2.97 12.44 10.18
CA PRO A 184 3.24 13.58 11.03
C PRO A 184 2.44 14.80 10.55
N ARG A 185 1.77 15.51 11.45
CA ARG A 185 0.90 16.66 11.10
C ARG A 185 1.61 17.67 10.19
N ARG A 186 2.89 17.97 10.50
CA ARG A 186 3.74 18.87 9.70
C ARG A 186 3.89 18.43 8.22
N VAL A 187 3.87 17.12 7.96
CA VAL A 187 3.95 16.56 6.59
C VAL A 187 2.58 16.65 5.92
N ALA A 188 1.52 16.28 6.64
CA ALA A 188 0.15 16.36 6.16
C ALA A 188 -0.24 17.79 5.74
N GLU A 189 0.19 18.80 6.48
CA GLU A 189 -0.04 20.21 6.15
C GLU A 189 0.66 20.68 4.86
N GLN A 190 1.77 20.02 4.47
CA GLN A 190 2.49 20.30 3.23
C GLN A 190 1.91 19.56 2.02
N GLU A 191 1.10 18.52 2.26
CA GLU A 191 0.57 17.60 1.24
C GLU A 191 -0.97 17.53 1.25
N PRO A 192 -1.69 18.68 1.18
CA PRO A 192 -3.15 18.66 1.21
C PRO A 192 -3.76 17.89 0.03
N GLY A 193 -3.10 17.88 -1.13
CA GLY A 193 -3.52 17.10 -2.30
C GLY A 193 -3.47 15.59 -2.05
N TYR A 194 -2.46 15.12 -1.33
CA TYR A 194 -2.38 13.70 -0.94
C TYR A 194 -3.51 13.31 0.02
N LEU A 195 -3.82 14.17 0.99
CA LEU A 195 -4.94 13.95 1.90
C LEU A 195 -6.29 13.93 1.17
N ALA A 196 -6.46 14.78 0.16
CA ALA A 196 -7.64 14.77 -0.70
C ALA A 196 -7.77 13.42 -1.44
N GLN A 197 -6.70 12.95 -2.07
CA GLN A 197 -6.70 11.66 -2.77
C GLN A 197 -7.09 10.48 -1.87
N LEU A 198 -6.65 10.45 -0.60
CA LEU A 198 -7.07 9.42 0.36
C LEU A 198 -8.58 9.47 0.63
N ARG A 199 -9.15 10.67 0.75
CA ARG A 199 -10.59 10.87 0.95
C ARG A 199 -11.38 10.55 -0.29
N ASP A 200 -10.90 10.95 -1.48
CA ASP A 200 -11.54 10.65 -2.76
C ASP A 200 -11.65 9.14 -2.99
N THR A 201 -10.60 8.37 -2.60
CA THR A 201 -10.63 6.90 -2.61
C THR A 201 -11.71 6.36 -1.66
N ALA A 202 -11.75 6.85 -0.41
CA ALA A 202 -12.75 6.40 0.57
C ALA A 202 -14.18 6.72 0.10
N ASP A 203 -14.41 7.93 -0.42
CA ASP A 203 -15.70 8.35 -0.99
C ASP A 203 -16.09 7.51 -2.21
N ALA A 204 -15.15 7.16 -3.08
CA ALA A 204 -15.40 6.30 -4.24
C ALA A 204 -15.82 4.88 -3.82
N ILE A 205 -15.14 4.31 -2.83
CA ILE A 205 -15.50 2.99 -2.26
C ILE A 205 -16.87 3.05 -1.60
N ALA A 206 -17.15 4.07 -0.79
CA ALA A 206 -18.43 4.25 -0.12
C ALA A 206 -19.58 4.35 -1.14
N ARG A 207 -19.41 5.14 -2.20
CA ARG A 207 -20.40 5.25 -3.29
C ARG A 207 -20.61 3.92 -4.01
N ALA A 208 -19.52 3.22 -4.36
CA ALA A 208 -19.60 1.93 -5.05
C ALA A 208 -20.26 0.84 -4.20
N ALA A 209 -20.06 0.87 -2.87
CA ALA A 209 -20.68 -0.03 -1.92
C ALA A 209 -22.10 0.41 -1.48
N GLY A 210 -22.60 1.54 -1.96
CA GLY A 210 -23.93 2.06 -1.58
C GLY A 210 -24.05 2.51 -0.12
N LEU A 211 -22.93 2.88 0.53
CA LEU A 211 -22.95 3.33 1.92
C LEU A 211 -23.48 4.77 2.05
N SER A 212 -24.35 5.00 3.03
CA SER A 212 -24.71 6.35 3.47
C SER A 212 -23.56 6.98 4.28
N ALA A 213 -23.52 8.31 4.33
CA ALA A 213 -22.42 9.07 4.93
C ALA A 213 -22.22 8.82 6.43
N ASP A 214 -23.24 8.40 7.15
CA ASP A 214 -23.22 8.06 8.58
C ASP A 214 -22.72 6.63 8.87
N ARG A 215 -22.56 5.80 7.82
CA ARG A 215 -22.13 4.41 7.95
C ARG A 215 -20.61 4.25 7.99
N TRP A 216 -19.85 5.26 7.62
CA TRP A 216 -18.40 5.17 7.57
C TRP A 216 -17.69 6.41 8.11
N GLN A 217 -16.44 6.21 8.54
CA GLN A 217 -15.57 7.25 9.03
C GLN A 217 -14.16 7.02 8.49
N PHE A 218 -13.40 8.11 8.30
CA PHE A 218 -11.98 8.00 7.98
C PHE A 218 -11.17 7.87 9.27
N CYS A 219 -10.23 6.91 9.30
CA CYS A 219 -9.41 6.59 10.46
C CYS A 219 -7.93 6.47 10.05
N TRP A 220 -7.05 7.01 10.86
CA TRP A 220 -5.62 6.86 10.65
C TRP A 220 -5.09 5.63 11.40
N GLN A 221 -4.05 4.97 10.82
CA GLN A 221 -3.41 3.79 11.40
C GLN A 221 -1.89 3.92 11.38
N SER A 222 -1.19 3.06 12.11
CA SER A 222 0.27 2.87 12.02
C SER A 222 1.08 4.15 12.25
N ALA A 223 0.68 5.01 13.20
CA ALA A 223 1.50 6.17 13.56
C ALA A 223 2.91 5.72 13.96
N GLY A 224 3.93 6.36 13.37
CA GLY A 224 5.33 5.98 13.59
C GLY A 224 5.91 6.48 14.91
N HIS A 225 7.18 6.17 15.13
CA HIS A 225 7.92 6.53 16.36
C HIS A 225 8.59 7.91 16.30
N GLU A 226 8.45 8.65 15.20
CA GLU A 226 9.00 10.01 15.11
C GLU A 226 8.32 10.94 16.13
N PRO A 227 9.09 11.80 16.84
CA PRO A 227 8.51 12.76 17.76
C PRO A 227 7.59 13.75 17.05
N GLY A 228 6.49 14.12 17.70
CA GLY A 228 5.55 15.12 17.19
C GLY A 228 4.11 14.63 17.13
N GLU A 229 3.23 15.49 16.65
CA GLU A 229 1.83 15.16 16.47
C GLU A 229 1.61 14.40 15.15
N TRP A 230 0.85 13.34 15.22
CA TRP A 230 0.40 12.53 14.10
C TRP A 230 -1.06 12.81 13.77
N MET A 231 -1.46 12.47 12.55
CA MET A 231 -2.85 12.65 12.12
C MET A 231 -3.81 11.80 12.95
N LYS A 232 -4.97 12.38 13.24
CA LYS A 232 -6.07 11.81 14.04
C LYS A 232 -7.40 12.00 13.31
N PRO A 233 -8.50 11.25 13.67
CA PRO A 233 -8.54 10.21 14.72
C PRO A 233 -7.88 8.91 14.28
N ASP A 234 -7.38 8.12 15.24
CA ASP A 234 -6.90 6.76 15.03
C ASP A 234 -7.83 5.72 15.70
N PHE A 235 -7.43 4.45 15.69
CA PHE A 235 -8.21 3.38 16.32
C PHE A 235 -8.42 3.58 17.82
N ALA A 236 -7.40 4.10 18.53
CA ALA A 236 -7.52 4.34 19.97
C ALA A 236 -8.55 5.43 20.29
N ASP A 237 -8.76 6.39 19.39
CA ASP A 237 -9.79 7.41 19.54
C ASP A 237 -11.19 6.86 19.19
N LEU A 238 -11.29 6.07 18.10
CA LEU A 238 -12.59 5.67 17.54
C LEU A 238 -13.21 4.46 18.22
N MET A 239 -12.46 3.43 18.61
CA MET A 239 -13.04 2.22 19.17
C MET A 239 -13.86 2.49 20.44
N PRO A 240 -13.37 3.28 21.44
CA PRO A 240 -14.19 3.66 22.60
C PRO A 240 -15.40 4.52 22.23
N ALA A 241 -15.28 5.40 21.23
CA ALA A 241 -16.37 6.27 20.81
C ALA A 241 -17.49 5.46 20.12
N ILE A 242 -17.14 4.47 19.30
CA ILE A 242 -18.09 3.54 18.66
C ILE A 242 -18.82 2.73 19.72
N ALA A 243 -18.10 2.15 20.68
CA ALA A 243 -18.71 1.41 21.79
C ALA A 243 -19.68 2.28 22.60
N ALA A 244 -19.28 3.51 22.95
CA ALA A 244 -20.10 4.46 23.71
C ALA A 244 -21.37 4.88 22.95
N SER A 245 -21.35 4.90 21.61
CA SER A 245 -22.53 5.15 20.78
C SER A 245 -23.44 3.92 20.58
N GLY A 246 -23.08 2.77 21.15
CA GLY A 246 -23.81 1.51 21.03
C GLY A 246 -23.43 0.68 19.77
N GLY A 247 -22.37 1.05 19.07
CA GLY A 247 -21.82 0.26 17.98
C GLY A 247 -21.26 -1.07 18.47
N LYS A 248 -21.58 -2.16 17.77
CA LYS A 248 -21.21 -3.52 18.18
C LYS A 248 -20.07 -4.11 17.35
N SER A 249 -19.93 -3.67 16.10
CA SER A 249 -18.96 -4.18 15.17
C SER A 249 -18.37 -3.08 14.29
N VAL A 250 -17.11 -3.28 13.88
CA VAL A 250 -16.41 -2.45 12.90
C VAL A 250 -15.88 -3.30 11.77
N ILE A 251 -15.84 -2.73 10.55
CA ILE A 251 -15.11 -3.30 9.41
C ILE A 251 -14.05 -2.29 9.00
N VAL A 252 -12.79 -2.70 9.05
CA VAL A 252 -11.65 -1.89 8.60
C VAL A 252 -11.42 -2.10 7.11
N VAL A 253 -11.33 -0.99 6.37
CA VAL A 253 -11.10 -0.93 4.92
C VAL A 253 -9.85 -0.11 4.65
N PRO A 254 -8.67 -0.72 4.52
CA PRO A 254 -7.45 -0.01 4.17
C PRO A 254 -7.51 0.51 2.74
N VAL A 255 -7.65 1.84 2.55
CA VAL A 255 -7.83 2.45 1.22
C VAL A 255 -6.50 2.73 0.49
N GLN A 256 -5.39 2.58 1.19
CA GLN A 256 -4.04 2.84 0.68
C GLN A 256 -3.26 1.57 0.41
N PHE A 257 -3.53 0.51 1.14
CA PHE A 257 -2.74 -0.72 1.13
C PHE A 257 -3.35 -1.79 0.23
N LEU A 258 -2.56 -2.30 -0.69
CA LEU A 258 -3.00 -3.23 -1.74
C LEU A 258 -2.71 -4.69 -1.41
N ALA A 259 -1.79 -4.94 -0.47
CA ALA A 259 -1.29 -6.26 -0.15
C ALA A 259 -1.11 -6.45 1.35
N ASP A 260 -1.16 -7.70 1.81
CA ASP A 260 -0.79 -8.04 3.16
C ASP A 260 0.71 -7.79 3.40
N HIS A 261 1.01 -7.08 4.47
CA HIS A 261 2.37 -6.73 4.92
C HIS A 261 2.35 -6.39 6.40
N LEU A 262 3.49 -5.95 6.97
CA LEU A 262 3.61 -5.73 8.42
C LEU A 262 2.48 -4.84 8.98
N GLU A 263 2.22 -3.69 8.35
CA GLU A 263 1.26 -2.71 8.87
C GLU A 263 -0.20 -3.21 8.82
N ILE A 264 -0.52 -4.10 7.88
CA ILE A 264 -1.84 -4.75 7.85
C ILE A 264 -1.89 -5.92 8.83
N LEU A 265 -0.92 -6.83 8.76
CA LEU A 265 -0.98 -8.07 9.53
C LEU A 265 -0.69 -7.85 11.02
N TYR A 266 0.09 -6.81 11.37
CA TYR A 266 0.37 -6.50 12.77
C TYR A 266 -0.45 -5.31 13.29
N ASP A 267 -0.33 -4.11 12.68
CA ASP A 267 -0.95 -2.92 13.27
C ASP A 267 -2.47 -2.98 13.20
N VAL A 268 -3.03 -3.58 12.13
CA VAL A 268 -4.49 -3.74 11.97
C VAL A 268 -4.97 -5.06 12.55
N ASP A 269 -4.46 -6.21 12.10
CA ASP A 269 -5.01 -7.52 12.49
C ASP A 269 -4.70 -7.91 13.93
N VAL A 270 -3.62 -7.38 14.53
CA VAL A 270 -3.29 -7.56 15.95
C VAL A 270 -3.66 -6.29 16.72
N GLY A 271 -3.02 -5.15 16.44
CA GLY A 271 -3.14 -3.96 17.27
C GLY A 271 -4.54 -3.34 17.29
N ALA A 272 -5.16 -3.11 16.11
CA ALA A 272 -6.51 -2.54 16.07
C ALA A 272 -7.57 -3.54 16.58
N ARG A 273 -7.37 -4.83 16.33
CA ARG A 273 -8.24 -5.89 16.89
C ARG A 273 -8.22 -5.88 18.42
N GLU A 274 -7.05 -5.84 19.05
CA GLU A 274 -6.89 -5.75 20.50
C GLU A 274 -7.60 -4.51 21.07
N GLN A 275 -7.49 -3.36 20.39
CA GLN A 275 -8.17 -2.14 20.79
C GLN A 275 -9.70 -2.25 20.68
N ALA A 276 -10.22 -2.90 19.64
CA ALA A 276 -11.66 -3.16 19.50
C ALA A 276 -12.17 -4.10 20.60
N GLU A 277 -11.45 -5.19 20.87
CA GLU A 277 -11.78 -6.16 21.92
C GLU A 277 -11.81 -5.49 23.29
N HIS A 278 -10.83 -4.64 23.63
CA HIS A 278 -10.82 -3.87 24.88
C HIS A 278 -12.01 -2.90 24.99
N ALA A 279 -12.48 -2.38 23.86
CA ALA A 279 -13.67 -1.52 23.80
C ALA A 279 -15.00 -2.32 23.78
N GLY A 280 -14.94 -3.66 23.65
CA GLY A 280 -16.13 -4.50 23.53
C GLY A 280 -16.79 -4.45 22.15
N VAL A 281 -16.04 -4.14 21.11
CA VAL A 281 -16.48 -4.04 19.71
C VAL A 281 -15.93 -5.23 18.91
N ALA A 282 -16.78 -5.92 18.15
CA ALA A 282 -16.35 -6.97 17.25
C ALA A 282 -15.54 -6.38 16.08
N PHE A 283 -14.39 -6.99 15.78
CA PHE A 283 -13.46 -6.51 14.79
C PHE A 283 -13.47 -7.36 13.53
N HIS A 284 -13.65 -6.71 12.39
CA HIS A 284 -13.53 -7.29 11.06
C HIS A 284 -12.63 -6.40 10.19
N ARG A 285 -12.00 -7.00 9.21
CA ARG A 285 -11.26 -6.30 8.15
C ARG A 285 -11.55 -6.95 6.80
N ILE A 286 -11.67 -6.15 5.74
CA ILE A 286 -11.73 -6.70 4.38
C ILE A 286 -10.43 -7.46 4.07
N ALA A 287 -10.52 -8.52 3.28
CA ALA A 287 -9.31 -9.15 2.74
C ALA A 287 -8.55 -8.16 1.86
N SER A 288 -7.23 -8.10 2.00
CA SER A 288 -6.37 -7.31 1.11
C SER A 288 -6.55 -7.74 -0.34
N LEU A 289 -6.37 -6.82 -1.29
CA LEU A 289 -6.53 -7.15 -2.71
C LEU A 289 -5.51 -8.19 -3.17
N ASN A 290 -4.27 -8.11 -2.69
CA ASN A 290 -3.20 -9.04 -3.07
C ASN A 290 -3.14 -9.23 -4.60
N VAL A 291 -3.54 -10.39 -5.13
CA VAL A 291 -3.60 -10.69 -6.57
C VAL A 291 -5.02 -10.64 -7.14
N ASP A 292 -5.87 -9.78 -6.60
CA ASP A 292 -7.25 -9.61 -7.05
C ASP A 292 -7.32 -9.25 -8.55
N PRO A 293 -8.23 -9.86 -9.33
CA PRO A 293 -8.38 -9.55 -10.75
C PRO A 293 -8.71 -8.08 -11.04
N GLY A 294 -9.51 -7.42 -10.18
CA GLY A 294 -9.82 -5.99 -10.31
C GLY A 294 -8.57 -5.12 -10.11
N LEU A 295 -7.72 -5.44 -9.13
CA LEU A 295 -6.43 -4.76 -8.98
C LEU A 295 -5.53 -4.99 -10.20
N THR A 296 -5.50 -6.20 -10.75
CA THR A 296 -4.72 -6.51 -11.96
C THR A 296 -5.21 -5.69 -13.16
N ALA A 297 -6.53 -5.54 -13.33
CA ALA A 297 -7.13 -4.71 -14.38
C ALA A 297 -6.77 -3.24 -14.19
N ALA A 298 -6.89 -2.70 -12.98
CA ALA A 298 -6.49 -1.35 -12.64
C ALA A 298 -5.01 -1.09 -12.97
N LEU A 299 -4.10 -1.96 -12.53
CA LEU A 299 -2.68 -1.83 -12.83
C LEU A 299 -2.38 -1.90 -14.34
N ALA A 300 -3.13 -2.71 -15.09
CA ALA A 300 -3.00 -2.76 -16.55
C ALA A 300 -3.44 -1.46 -17.22
N ASN A 301 -4.53 -0.84 -16.76
CA ASN A 301 -4.98 0.45 -17.25
C ASN A 301 -3.97 1.55 -16.91
N VAL A 302 -3.46 1.57 -15.68
CA VAL A 302 -2.40 2.50 -15.24
C VAL A 302 -1.14 2.36 -16.08
N ALA A 303 -0.66 1.13 -16.34
CA ALA A 303 0.52 0.90 -17.18
C ALA A 303 0.33 1.43 -18.60
N ARG A 304 -0.85 1.16 -19.21
CA ARG A 304 -1.17 1.64 -20.56
C ARG A 304 -1.25 3.17 -20.62
N SER A 305 -1.94 3.81 -19.69
CA SER A 305 -2.07 5.26 -19.64
C SER A 305 -0.73 5.96 -19.39
N THR A 306 0.14 5.39 -18.54
CA THR A 306 1.47 5.93 -18.26
C THR A 306 2.35 5.99 -19.52
N LEU A 307 2.26 5.01 -20.44
CA LEU A 307 3.05 4.96 -21.67
C LEU A 307 2.27 5.41 -22.93
N ALA A 308 1.09 5.97 -22.78
CA ALA A 308 0.31 6.56 -23.88
C ALA A 308 0.46 8.08 -24.00
N GLY A 309 1.07 8.71 -22.97
CA GLY A 309 1.28 10.17 -22.84
C GLY A 309 2.60 10.65 -23.38
#